data_587a5d468a0f4777f18b34fae1833847
#
_entry.id   587a5d468a0f4777f18b34fae1833847
#
_cell.length_a   1.000
_cell.length_b   1.000
_cell.length_c   1.000
_cell.angle_alpha   90.00
_cell.angle_beta   90.00
_cell.angle_gamma   90.00
#
_symmetry.space_group_name_H-M   'P 1'
#
loop_
_entity.id
_entity.type
_entity.pdbx_description
1 polymer ?
#
loop_
_entity_poly.entity_id
_entity_poly.type
_entity_poly.pdbx_seq_one_letter_code
_entity_poly.pdbx_strand_id
1 'polypeptide(L)'
;IYDAFYWKPAGCDKLPSPIDLLVFDGAVNCGVRQGVKFLQEALNVMNEDKDKDQLVTDGIIGKKTLAAVAERASSLRSLCAVVLWQRTLYYQSLTADKAAFCVCLLCLVSLHPFTPPNQLPFDVI
;
A
#
# COMPACT_ATOMS: atom_id res chain seq x y z
N ILE A 1 -21.39 0.70 3.97
CA ILE A 1 -20.68 -0.10 5.00
C ILE A 1 -19.17 0.07 4.85
N TYR A 2 -18.63 -0.22 3.68
CA TYR A 2 -17.18 -0.09 3.47
C TYR A 2 -16.69 1.36 3.58
N ASP A 3 -17.50 2.32 3.17
CA ASP A 3 -17.17 3.74 3.28
C ASP A 3 -16.98 4.15 4.75
N ALA A 4 -17.88 3.75 5.62
CA ALA A 4 -17.85 4.13 7.03
C ALA A 4 -16.76 3.38 7.83
N PHE A 5 -16.48 2.12 7.50
CA PHE A 5 -15.59 1.27 8.28
C PHE A 5 -14.17 1.21 7.76
N TYR A 6 -13.96 1.51 6.49
CA TYR A 6 -12.65 1.35 5.84
C TYR A 6 -12.19 2.60 5.11
N TRP A 7 -13.03 3.16 4.24
CA TRP A 7 -12.65 4.29 3.39
C TRP A 7 -12.32 5.54 4.21
N LYS A 8 -13.27 5.99 5.00
CA LYS A 8 -13.10 7.20 5.80
C LYS A 8 -12.07 7.04 6.91
N PRO A 9 -12.11 5.94 7.71
CA PRO A 9 -11.09 5.75 8.75
C PRO A 9 -9.67 5.66 8.20
N ALA A 10 -9.49 5.13 6.99
CA ALA A 10 -8.19 5.06 6.34
C ALA A 10 -7.75 6.39 5.73
N GLY A 11 -8.63 7.40 5.69
CA GLY A 11 -8.31 8.69 5.09
C GLY A 11 -8.24 8.68 3.57
N CYS A 12 -8.89 7.70 2.93
CA CYS A 12 -8.84 7.56 1.48
C CYS A 12 -9.44 8.74 0.73
N ASP A 13 -10.41 9.44 1.32
CA ASP A 13 -11.01 10.64 0.74
C ASP A 13 -10.02 11.79 0.56
N LYS A 14 -8.88 11.74 1.24
CA LYS A 14 -7.83 12.77 1.17
C LYS A 14 -6.71 12.40 0.21
N LEU A 15 -6.75 11.19 -0.36
CA LEU A 15 -5.67 10.67 -1.20
C LEU A 15 -6.02 10.80 -2.69
N PRO A 16 -5.02 11.04 -3.54
CA PRO A 16 -5.26 11.04 -4.98
C PRO A 16 -5.50 9.65 -5.52
N SER A 17 -6.23 9.53 -6.60
CA SER A 17 -6.41 8.27 -7.30
C SER A 17 -5.15 7.95 -8.12
N PRO A 18 -4.66 6.72 -8.17
CA PRO A 18 -5.26 5.48 -7.67
C PRO A 18 -4.78 5.07 -6.27
N ILE A 19 -4.03 5.91 -5.57
CA ILE A 19 -3.50 5.60 -4.23
C ILE A 19 -4.64 5.33 -3.25
N ASP A 20 -5.73 6.08 -3.35
CA ASP A 20 -6.91 5.92 -2.53
C ASP A 20 -7.46 4.48 -2.61
N LEU A 21 -7.52 3.92 -3.81
CA LEU A 21 -8.01 2.57 -4.02
C LEU A 21 -7.08 1.51 -3.43
N LEU A 22 -5.78 1.72 -3.54
CA LEU A 22 -4.79 0.79 -2.97
C LEU A 22 -4.84 0.76 -1.45
N VAL A 23 -4.96 1.93 -0.84
CA VAL A 23 -5.08 2.04 0.62
C VAL A 23 -6.40 1.42 1.08
N PHE A 24 -7.49 1.70 0.37
CA PHE A 24 -8.79 1.12 0.67
C PHE A 24 -8.77 -0.41 0.61
N ASP A 25 -8.22 -0.96 -0.47
CA ASP A 25 -8.12 -2.41 -0.64
C ASP A 25 -7.26 -3.03 0.48
N GLY A 26 -6.15 -2.40 0.81
CA GLY A 26 -5.32 -2.82 1.94
C GLY A 26 -6.06 -2.76 3.27
N ALA A 27 -6.87 -1.72 3.47
CA ALA A 27 -7.66 -1.56 4.69
C ALA A 27 -8.71 -2.67 4.83
N VAL A 28 -9.38 -3.01 3.74
CA VAL A 28 -10.40 -4.06 3.75
C VAL A 28 -9.77 -5.43 4.04
N ASN A 29 -8.62 -5.73 3.45
CA ASN A 29 -8.00 -7.04 3.54
C ASN A 29 -7.12 -7.23 4.78
N CYS A 30 -6.46 -6.17 5.25
CA CYS A 30 -5.46 -6.28 6.32
C CYS A 30 -5.77 -5.37 7.52
N GLY A 31 -6.89 -4.65 7.49
CA GLY A 31 -7.24 -3.67 8.51
C GLY A 31 -6.81 -2.26 8.13
N VAL A 32 -7.54 -1.28 8.64
CA VAL A 32 -7.35 0.14 8.32
C VAL A 32 -5.92 0.60 8.58
N ARG A 33 -5.42 0.28 9.77
CA ARG A 33 -4.09 0.71 10.19
C ARG A 33 -3.01 0.12 9.27
N GLN A 34 -3.10 -1.15 8.95
CA GLN A 34 -2.12 -1.82 8.09
C GLN A 34 -2.19 -1.31 6.65
N GLY A 35 -3.40 -1.05 6.16
CA GLY A 35 -3.58 -0.47 4.82
C GLY A 35 -2.87 0.87 4.68
N VAL A 36 -2.98 1.73 5.67
CA VAL A 36 -2.29 3.02 5.69
C VAL A 36 -0.78 2.85 5.86
N LYS A 37 -0.35 1.91 6.68
CA LYS A 37 1.08 1.63 6.87
C LYS A 37 1.79 1.28 5.57
N PHE A 38 1.15 0.53 4.69
CA PHE A 38 1.74 0.20 3.39
C PHE A 38 2.11 1.45 2.61
N LEU A 39 1.23 2.46 2.63
CA LEU A 39 1.51 3.74 1.99
C LEU A 39 2.68 4.48 2.66
N GLN A 40 2.66 4.54 3.98
CA GLN A 40 3.70 5.23 4.74
C GLN A 40 5.08 4.58 4.54
N GLU A 41 5.12 3.25 4.57
CA GLU A 41 6.35 2.50 4.32
C GLU A 41 6.85 2.73 2.89
N ALA A 42 5.95 2.74 1.91
CA ALA A 42 6.30 3.01 0.53
C ALA A 42 6.89 4.41 0.34
N LEU A 43 6.29 5.41 0.98
CA LEU A 43 6.80 6.78 0.93
C LEU A 43 8.21 6.89 1.54
N ASN A 44 8.44 6.17 2.64
CA ASN A 44 9.76 6.14 3.27
C ASN A 44 10.80 5.47 2.37
N VAL A 45 10.42 4.38 1.69
CA VAL A 45 11.32 3.71 0.74
C VAL A 45 11.69 4.63 -0.42
N MET A 46 10.73 5.40 -0.91
CA MET A 46 10.93 6.32 -2.03
C MET A 46 11.62 7.62 -1.63
N ASN A 47 11.77 7.87 -0.35
CA ASN A 47 12.47 9.06 0.12
C ASN A 47 13.97 8.88 -0.11
N GLU A 48 14.49 9.59 -1.10
CA GLU A 48 15.91 9.52 -1.47
C GLU A 48 16.82 10.19 -0.44
N ASP A 49 16.29 11.18 0.24
CA ASP A 49 17.02 11.92 1.24
C ASP A 49 16.77 11.32 2.62
N LYS A 50 17.66 10.43 3.02
CA LYS A 50 17.53 9.73 4.30
C LYS A 50 17.85 10.62 5.50
N ASP A 51 18.39 11.80 5.25
CA ASP A 51 18.61 12.79 6.29
C ASP A 51 17.34 13.60 6.60
N LYS A 52 16.33 13.52 5.73
CA LYS A 52 15.01 14.07 6.02
C LYS A 52 14.25 13.16 6.98
N ASP A 53 13.38 13.79 7.75
CA ASP A 53 12.50 13.08 8.67
C ASP A 53 11.69 12.00 7.94
N GLN A 54 11.91 10.76 8.32
CA GLN A 54 11.10 9.66 7.84
C GLN A 54 9.69 9.77 8.44
N LEU A 55 8.69 9.34 7.69
CA LEU A 55 7.33 9.26 8.21
C LEU A 55 7.24 8.21 9.31
N VAL A 56 6.52 8.54 10.36
CA VAL A 56 6.15 7.55 11.37
C VAL A 56 5.09 6.63 10.76
N THR A 57 5.35 5.33 10.79
CA THR A 57 4.43 4.34 10.24
C THR A 57 3.38 3.96 11.29
N ASP A 58 2.57 4.94 11.67
CA ASP A 58 1.55 4.80 12.71
C ASP A 58 0.19 4.31 12.18
N GLY A 59 0.03 4.26 10.86
CA GLY A 59 -1.22 3.85 10.24
C GLY A 59 -2.29 4.93 10.23
N ILE A 60 -1.90 6.19 10.39
CA ILE A 60 -2.81 7.32 10.39
C ILE A 60 -2.38 8.31 9.31
N ILE A 61 -3.33 8.74 8.46
CA ILE A 61 -3.07 9.75 7.44
C ILE A 61 -3.07 11.13 8.11
N GLY A 62 -1.89 11.64 8.36
CA GLY A 62 -1.70 12.97 8.90
C GLY A 62 -1.15 13.95 7.87
N LYS A 63 -0.86 15.17 8.31
CA LYS A 63 -0.36 16.24 7.44
C LYS A 63 0.96 15.86 6.76
N LYS A 64 1.87 15.21 7.48
CA LYS A 64 3.17 14.79 6.92
C LYS A 64 3.00 13.74 5.85
N THR A 65 2.10 12.77 6.06
CA THR A 65 1.81 11.74 5.06
C THR A 65 1.20 12.36 3.81
N LEU A 66 0.24 13.27 3.97
CA LEU A 66 -0.38 13.96 2.83
C LEU A 66 0.63 14.82 2.07
N ALA A 67 1.52 15.50 2.77
CA ALA A 67 2.57 16.28 2.13
C ALA A 67 3.51 15.39 1.33
N ALA A 68 3.90 14.25 1.86
CA ALA A 68 4.75 13.30 1.17
C ALA A 68 4.09 12.74 -0.09
N VAL A 69 2.78 12.47 -0.04
CA VAL A 69 2.03 12.03 -1.22
C VAL A 69 1.99 13.14 -2.28
N ALA A 70 1.78 14.38 -1.85
CA ALA A 70 1.76 15.53 -2.77
C ALA A 70 3.11 15.72 -3.47
N GLU A 71 4.21 15.50 -2.78
CA GLU A 71 5.55 15.54 -3.38
C GLU A 71 5.73 14.48 -4.47
N ARG A 72 4.98 13.41 -4.41
CA ARG A 72 5.03 12.30 -5.38
C ARG A 72 3.94 12.37 -6.45
N ALA A 73 3.27 13.51 -6.58
CA ALA A 73 2.16 13.67 -7.52
C ALA A 73 2.55 13.37 -8.97
N SER A 74 3.80 13.64 -9.35
CA SER A 74 4.31 13.35 -10.69
C SER A 74 4.76 11.89 -10.87
N SER A 75 4.83 11.11 -9.80
CA SER A 75 5.31 9.72 -9.82
C SER A 75 4.37 8.77 -9.07
N LEU A 76 3.05 9.01 -9.18
CA LEU A 76 2.05 8.18 -8.51
C LEU A 76 2.12 6.72 -8.95
N ARG A 77 2.45 6.47 -10.21
CA ARG A 77 2.59 5.10 -10.72
C ARG A 77 3.70 4.35 -9.98
N SER A 78 4.84 4.99 -9.79
CA SER A 78 5.94 4.41 -9.02
C SER A 78 5.56 4.19 -7.57
N LEU A 79 4.84 5.14 -6.98
CA LEU A 79 4.34 5.00 -5.61
C LEU A 79 3.40 3.80 -5.49
N CYS A 80 2.49 3.63 -6.44
CA CYS A 80 1.60 2.46 -6.46
C CYS A 80 2.38 1.15 -6.48
N ALA A 81 3.41 1.07 -7.31
CA ALA A 81 4.24 -0.13 -7.41
C ALA A 81 4.93 -0.44 -6.08
N VAL A 82 5.44 0.58 -5.39
CA VAL A 82 6.12 0.39 -4.10
C VAL A 82 5.12 0.01 -3.01
N VAL A 83 3.91 0.59 -3.01
CA VAL A 83 2.84 0.20 -2.08
C VAL A 83 2.49 -1.28 -2.25
N LEU A 84 2.32 -1.73 -3.48
CA LEU A 84 2.04 -3.14 -3.77
C LEU A 84 3.19 -4.05 -3.33
N TRP A 85 4.42 -3.60 -3.51
CA TRP A 85 5.59 -4.34 -3.06
C TRP A 85 5.61 -4.49 -1.54
N GLN A 86 5.29 -3.42 -0.80
CA GLN A 86 5.21 -3.48 0.66
C GLN A 86 4.14 -4.48 1.12
N ARG A 87 2.99 -4.52 0.42
CA ARG A 87 1.95 -5.51 0.70
C ARG A 87 2.45 -6.92 0.47
N THR A 88 3.17 -7.15 -0.61
CA THR A 88 3.74 -8.46 -0.93
C THR A 88 4.69 -8.92 0.17
N LEU A 89 5.58 -8.04 0.63
CA LEU A 89 6.48 -8.36 1.73
C LEU A 89 5.72 -8.70 3.02
N TYR A 90 4.65 -7.97 3.28
CA TYR A 90 3.81 -8.23 4.44
C TYR A 90 3.18 -9.62 4.38
N TYR A 91 2.59 -9.97 3.23
CA TYR A 91 1.99 -11.30 3.07
C TYR A 91 3.02 -12.42 3.21
N GLN A 92 4.22 -12.23 2.72
CA GLN A 92 5.30 -13.20 2.87
C GLN A 92 5.73 -13.39 4.33
N SER A 93 5.57 -12.35 5.15
CA SER A 93 5.93 -12.40 6.57
C SER A 93 4.89 -13.09 7.43
N LEU A 94 3.67 -13.30 6.90
CA LEU A 94 2.59 -13.91 7.66
C LEU A 94 2.71 -15.43 7.66
N THR A 95 2.16 -16.06 8.73
CA THR A 95 1.93 -17.49 8.71
C THR A 95 0.89 -17.85 7.67
N ALA A 96 0.88 -19.11 7.20
CA ALA A 96 -0.05 -19.56 6.17
C ALA A 96 -1.51 -19.23 6.51
N ASP A 97 -1.92 -19.41 7.76
CA ASP A 97 -3.28 -19.14 8.22
C ASP A 97 -3.63 -17.66 8.11
N LYS A 98 -2.70 -16.79 8.55
CA LYS A 98 -2.90 -15.34 8.45
C LYS A 98 -2.87 -14.86 7.02
N ALA A 99 -2.00 -15.44 6.19
CA ALA A 99 -1.93 -15.10 4.78
C ALA A 99 -3.24 -15.41 4.06
N ALA A 100 -3.91 -16.51 4.44
CA ALA A 100 -5.21 -16.88 3.89
C ALA A 100 -6.28 -15.85 4.25
N PHE A 101 -6.21 -15.26 5.44
CA PHE A 101 -7.11 -14.18 5.85
C PHE A 101 -6.88 -12.88 5.11
N CYS A 102 -5.64 -12.61 4.77
CA CYS A 102 -5.26 -11.39 4.05
C CYS A 102 -5.24 -11.59 2.54
N VAL A 103 -6.11 -12.44 2.03
CA VAL A 103 -6.23 -12.65 0.59
C VAL A 103 -6.54 -11.31 -0.09
N CYS A 104 -5.62 -10.90 -0.93
CA CYS A 104 -5.67 -9.63 -1.60
C CYS A 104 -6.51 -9.75 -2.87
N LEU A 105 -7.39 -8.77 -3.11
CA LEU A 105 -8.17 -8.73 -4.36
C LEU A 105 -7.26 -8.72 -5.58
N LEU A 106 -6.09 -8.10 -5.48
CA LEU A 106 -5.11 -8.10 -6.56
C LEU A 106 -4.62 -9.51 -6.89
N CYS A 107 -4.41 -10.35 -5.88
CA CYS A 107 -4.02 -11.73 -6.10
C CYS A 107 -5.14 -12.54 -6.73
N LEU A 108 -6.39 -12.24 -6.37
CA LEU A 108 -7.55 -12.88 -6.96
C LEU A 108 -7.80 -12.40 -8.38
N VAL A 109 -7.68 -11.10 -8.60
CA VAL A 109 -7.94 -10.49 -9.92
C VAL A 109 -6.89 -10.90 -10.94
N SER A 110 -5.65 -11.07 -10.53
CA SER A 110 -4.59 -11.47 -11.44
C SER A 110 -4.78 -12.87 -11.99
N LEU A 111 -5.49 -13.74 -11.24
CA LEU A 111 -5.72 -15.15 -11.59
C LEU A 111 -4.43 -15.90 -11.94
N HIS A 112 -3.31 -15.31 -11.63
CA HIS A 112 -2.01 -15.91 -11.90
C HIS A 112 -1.46 -16.54 -10.64
N PRO A 113 -0.81 -17.71 -10.75
CA PRO A 113 -0.05 -18.24 -9.64
C PRO A 113 1.01 -17.22 -9.25
N PHE A 114 1.27 -17.11 -7.97
CA PHE A 114 2.29 -16.21 -7.47
C PHE A 114 3.63 -16.54 -8.11
N THR A 115 4.20 -15.57 -8.84
CA THR A 115 5.55 -15.70 -9.38
C THR A 115 6.49 -14.93 -8.46
N PRO A 116 7.58 -15.55 -8.00
CA PRO A 116 8.54 -14.84 -7.16
C PRO A 116 9.13 -13.65 -7.91
N PRO A 117 9.55 -12.60 -7.20
CA PRO A 117 10.02 -11.36 -7.82
C PRO A 117 11.15 -11.56 -8.85
N ASN A 118 11.97 -12.56 -8.64
CA ASN A 118 13.07 -12.87 -9.57
C ASN A 118 12.60 -13.53 -10.86
N GLN A 119 11.34 -13.89 -10.94
CA GLN A 119 10.76 -14.52 -12.13
C GLN A 119 9.66 -13.68 -12.76
N LEU A 120 9.43 -12.47 -12.23
CA LEU A 120 8.45 -11.58 -12.83
C LEU A 120 8.90 -11.20 -14.23
N PRO A 121 8.14 -11.56 -15.25
CA PRO A 121 8.47 -11.13 -16.60
C PRO A 121 8.19 -9.63 -16.69
N PHE A 122 9.24 -8.86 -16.88
CA PHE A 122 9.11 -7.40 -17.01
C PHE A 122 8.32 -6.99 -18.24
N ASP A 123 8.19 -7.88 -19.18
CA ASP A 123 7.39 -7.71 -20.38
C ASP A 123 5.88 -7.71 -20.11
N VAL A 124 5.43 -8.13 -18.93
CA VAL A 124 4.02 -8.10 -18.51
C VAL A 124 3.63 -6.75 -17.96
N ILE A 125 4.59 -5.92 -17.69
CA ILE A 125 4.34 -4.61 -17.07
C ILE A 125 4.00 -3.57 -18.14
#